data_c09f115fe5df92ac4d8385a0aeb5103a
#
_entry.id   c09f115fe5df92ac4d8385a0aeb5103a
#
_cell.length_a   1.000
_cell.length_b   1.000
_cell.length_c   1.000
_cell.angle_alpha   90.00
_cell.angle_beta   90.00
_cell.angle_gamma   90.00
#
_symmetry.space_group_name_H-M   'P 1'
#
loop_
_entity.id
_entity.type
_entity.pdbx_description
1 polymer ?
#
loop_
_entity_poly.entity_id
_entity_poly.type
_entity_poly.pdbx_seq_one_letter_code
_entity_poly.pdbx_strand_id
1 'polypeptide(L)'
;VAEFNDYVVADLSLADWGRKEIRIAETEMPGLMAIREEFAKTQPLKGARITGSLHMTIQTAVLIETLTALGAEVRWASCNIFSTQDHAAAAIAAAGIPVFAVKGESLPEYWDYTHRIFEWTDGGYSNMILDDGGDATLLLHLGARAEKDLSVLDNPDSEEATVLFASIKAKLKTDPTWYSTRLEKIKGVTEETTTGVHRLYQMHERGELKFPAINVNDSVTKSKFDNLYGCRESLVDGIKRATDVMVAGKIAVVCGYGDVGKGSAQALRALSAQVWITEIDPICALQAAMEGYRVVTMDYACDKADIFVTATGNYHVIDHHHLVKMKHNAIVCNIGHFDSEINVASIEGYPWEEIKPQVDHITLPSGNRIILLAKGRLVNLGCATGHPSYVMSSSFANQTIAQIELFTKTADYPVGVYTLPKHLDEKVARLQLKTLNAELTTLTEAQASYIGVPVNGPYKTDHYRY
;
A
#
# COMPACT_ATOMS: atom_id res chain seq x y z
N VAL A 1 -4.20 25.14 28.99
CA VAL A 1 -4.14 23.87 28.25
C VAL A 1 -3.11 24.06 27.15
N ALA A 2 -2.05 23.26 27.12
CA ALA A 2 -1.05 23.34 26.07
C ALA A 2 -1.71 22.98 24.73
N GLU A 3 -1.43 23.77 23.69
CA GLU A 3 -1.93 23.54 22.36
C GLU A 3 -1.31 22.24 21.81
N PHE A 4 -2.12 21.37 21.16
CA PHE A 4 -1.65 20.16 20.52
C PHE A 4 -0.74 20.51 19.35
N ASN A 5 0.51 19.99 19.38
CA ASN A 5 1.52 20.26 18.37
C ASN A 5 2.32 19.01 17.94
N ASP A 6 1.87 17.83 18.31
CA ASP A 6 2.55 16.56 18.01
C ASP A 6 2.20 16.07 16.59
N TYR A 7 2.58 16.84 15.60
CA TYR A 7 2.34 16.54 14.19
C TYR A 7 3.32 17.29 13.28
N VAL A 8 3.46 16.80 12.06
CA VAL A 8 4.08 17.50 10.94
C VAL A 8 3.17 17.35 9.73
N VAL A 9 2.62 18.45 9.27
CA VAL A 9 1.77 18.52 8.07
C VAL A 9 2.21 19.71 7.22
N ALA A 10 1.88 19.69 5.93
CA ALA A 10 2.28 20.76 5.02
C ALA A 10 1.60 22.09 5.36
N ASP A 11 0.30 22.06 5.63
CA ASP A 11 -0.51 23.25 5.89
C ASP A 11 -1.76 22.89 6.70
N LEU A 12 -1.77 23.26 7.96
CA LEU A 12 -2.90 22.95 8.85
C LEU A 12 -4.20 23.65 8.40
N SER A 13 -4.12 24.75 7.66
CA SER A 13 -5.29 25.47 7.15
C SER A 13 -6.11 24.64 6.14
N LEU A 14 -5.58 23.54 5.63
CA LEU A 14 -6.27 22.61 4.74
C LEU A 14 -7.25 21.69 5.49
N ALA A 15 -7.29 21.74 6.81
CA ALA A 15 -8.06 20.80 7.63
C ALA A 15 -9.57 20.82 7.33
N ASP A 16 -10.16 21.99 7.08
CA ASP A 16 -11.59 22.08 6.77
C ASP A 16 -11.94 21.42 5.44
N TRP A 17 -11.11 21.59 4.43
CA TRP A 17 -11.25 20.88 3.16
C TRP A 17 -11.11 19.37 3.37
N GLY A 18 -10.07 18.94 4.09
CA GLY A 18 -9.89 17.53 4.42
C GLY A 18 -11.11 16.93 5.12
N ARG A 19 -11.67 17.66 6.10
CA ARG A 19 -12.87 17.20 6.81
C ARG A 19 -14.07 17.02 5.90
N LYS A 20 -14.26 17.90 4.94
CA LYS A 20 -15.35 17.80 3.97
C LYS A 20 -15.22 16.56 3.09
N GLU A 21 -14.01 16.27 2.60
CA GLU A 21 -13.78 15.07 1.81
C GLU A 21 -13.85 13.78 2.64
N ILE A 22 -13.41 13.82 3.90
CA ILE A 22 -13.57 12.67 4.82
C ILE A 22 -15.06 12.35 4.99
N ARG A 23 -15.93 13.34 5.13
CA ARG A 23 -17.38 13.11 5.23
C ARG A 23 -17.95 12.45 3.98
N ILE A 24 -17.49 12.83 2.80
CA ILE A 24 -17.88 12.15 1.56
C ILE A 24 -17.38 10.72 1.56
N ALA A 25 -16.11 10.50 1.90
CA ALA A 25 -15.51 9.16 1.95
C ALA A 25 -16.25 8.23 2.92
N GLU A 26 -16.66 8.72 4.08
CA GLU A 26 -17.44 7.93 5.04
C GLU A 26 -18.72 7.36 4.42
N THR A 27 -19.40 8.10 3.55
CA THR A 27 -20.60 7.63 2.85
C THR A 27 -20.31 6.56 1.80
N GLU A 28 -19.08 6.52 1.29
CA GLU A 28 -18.59 5.58 0.29
C GLU A 28 -17.82 4.40 0.88
N MET A 29 -17.76 4.30 2.21
CA MET A 29 -17.02 3.26 2.94
C MET A 29 -17.92 2.48 3.89
N PRO A 30 -18.97 1.82 3.37
CA PRO A 30 -20.02 1.24 4.21
C PRO A 30 -19.53 0.11 5.11
N GLY A 31 -18.65 -0.74 4.64
CA GLY A 31 -18.11 -1.85 5.43
C GLY A 31 -17.29 -1.36 6.61
N LEU A 32 -16.42 -0.37 6.39
CA LEU A 32 -15.61 0.20 7.45
C LEU A 32 -16.46 0.94 8.47
N MET A 33 -17.44 1.73 8.01
CA MET A 33 -18.34 2.46 8.92
C MET A 33 -19.23 1.52 9.72
N ALA A 34 -19.67 0.41 9.15
CA ALA A 34 -20.42 -0.63 9.86
C ALA A 34 -19.57 -1.29 10.96
N ILE A 35 -18.31 -1.57 10.71
CA ILE A 35 -17.36 -2.08 11.70
C ILE A 35 -17.17 -1.07 12.83
N ARG A 36 -17.01 0.21 12.51
CA ARG A 36 -16.92 1.29 13.52
C ARG A 36 -18.13 1.28 14.43
N GLU A 37 -19.34 1.24 13.86
CA GLU A 37 -20.58 1.24 14.62
C GLU A 37 -20.73 -0.01 15.50
N GLU A 38 -20.45 -1.19 14.92
CA GLU A 38 -20.56 -2.48 15.62
C GLU A 38 -19.67 -2.54 16.87
N PHE A 39 -18.42 -2.10 16.76
CA PHE A 39 -17.42 -2.25 17.82
C PHE A 39 -17.24 -1.02 18.71
N ALA A 40 -17.84 0.12 18.38
CA ALA A 40 -17.67 1.34 19.17
C ALA A 40 -18.11 1.17 20.64
N LYS A 41 -19.15 0.40 20.90
CA LYS A 41 -19.68 0.19 22.25
C LYS A 41 -18.78 -0.67 23.13
N THR A 42 -18.10 -1.63 22.54
CA THR A 42 -17.28 -2.60 23.28
C THR A 42 -15.83 -2.16 23.44
N GLN A 43 -15.37 -1.16 22.67
CA GLN A 43 -14.03 -0.61 22.73
C GLN A 43 -12.92 -1.68 22.69
N PRO A 44 -12.91 -2.56 21.67
CA PRO A 44 -12.01 -3.71 21.64
C PRO A 44 -10.53 -3.31 21.49
N LEU A 45 -10.25 -2.09 21.04
CA LEU A 45 -8.88 -1.57 20.90
C LEU A 45 -8.46 -0.66 22.04
N LYS A 46 -9.23 -0.63 23.14
CA LYS A 46 -8.80 0.11 24.33
C LYS A 46 -7.48 -0.46 24.84
N GLY A 47 -6.49 0.42 25.02
CA GLY A 47 -5.13 0.04 25.40
C GLY A 47 -4.22 -0.25 24.21
N ALA A 48 -4.74 -0.35 23.00
CA ALA A 48 -3.91 -0.46 21.80
C ALA A 48 -3.25 0.88 21.50
N ARG A 49 -1.94 0.85 21.28
CA ARG A 49 -1.14 1.98 20.77
C ARG A 49 -0.54 1.57 19.44
N ILE A 50 -1.11 2.08 18.38
CA ILE A 50 -0.84 1.64 17.02
C ILE A 50 0.14 2.60 16.34
N THR A 51 1.28 2.08 15.91
CA THR A 51 2.13 2.74 14.93
C THR A 51 1.59 2.44 13.54
N GLY A 52 1.08 3.44 12.84
CA GLY A 52 0.55 3.30 11.48
C GLY A 52 1.51 3.86 10.44
N SER A 53 1.89 3.04 9.48
CA SER A 53 2.71 3.44 8.33
C SER A 53 1.99 3.01 7.06
N LEU A 54 1.10 3.86 6.59
CA LEU A 54 0.25 3.62 5.42
C LEU A 54 -0.14 4.96 4.81
N HIS A 55 -0.26 5.01 3.48
CA HIS A 55 -0.54 6.21 2.70
C HIS A 55 -1.53 7.15 3.38
N MET A 56 -1.11 8.38 3.71
CA MET A 56 -1.95 9.34 4.43
C MET A 56 -2.95 10.01 3.48
N THR A 57 -3.93 9.26 3.06
CA THR A 57 -5.02 9.69 2.17
C THR A 57 -6.29 9.99 2.96
N ILE A 58 -7.29 10.52 2.26
CA ILE A 58 -8.64 10.71 2.82
C ILE A 58 -9.21 9.39 3.35
N GLN A 59 -9.05 8.29 2.61
CA GLN A 59 -9.55 6.97 3.04
C GLN A 59 -8.83 6.48 4.29
N THR A 60 -7.54 6.72 4.39
CA THR A 60 -6.75 6.40 5.58
C THR A 60 -7.18 7.23 6.78
N ALA A 61 -7.58 8.48 6.57
CA ALA A 61 -8.17 9.29 7.65
C ALA A 61 -9.43 8.63 8.24
N VAL A 62 -10.27 8.05 7.40
CA VAL A 62 -11.45 7.29 7.88
C VAL A 62 -11.02 6.05 8.68
N LEU A 63 -9.98 5.34 8.25
CA LEU A 63 -9.41 4.21 9.00
C LEU A 63 -8.87 4.66 10.36
N ILE A 64 -8.08 5.72 10.40
CA ILE A 64 -7.52 6.27 11.65
C ILE A 64 -8.62 6.60 12.63
N GLU A 65 -9.65 7.32 12.17
CA GLU A 65 -10.78 7.70 13.02
C GLU A 65 -11.63 6.50 13.44
N THR A 66 -11.67 5.45 12.64
CA THR A 66 -12.28 4.19 13.03
C THR A 66 -11.50 3.52 14.16
N LEU A 67 -10.19 3.40 14.03
CA LEU A 67 -9.35 2.80 15.08
C LEU A 67 -9.46 3.57 16.40
N THR A 68 -9.45 4.89 16.35
CA THR A 68 -9.61 5.72 17.56
C THR A 68 -11.01 5.62 18.16
N ALA A 69 -12.05 5.53 17.33
CA ALA A 69 -13.43 5.28 17.79
C ALA A 69 -13.59 3.95 18.52
N LEU A 70 -12.74 2.97 18.20
CA LEU A 70 -12.72 1.66 18.86
C LEU A 70 -11.81 1.60 20.09
N GLY A 71 -11.21 2.72 20.48
CA GLY A 71 -10.43 2.86 21.71
C GLY A 71 -8.91 2.96 21.53
N ALA A 72 -8.40 2.80 20.31
CA ALA A 72 -6.95 2.88 20.06
C ALA A 72 -6.44 4.31 20.15
N GLU A 73 -5.17 4.44 20.57
CA GLU A 73 -4.35 5.62 20.32
C GLU A 73 -3.45 5.31 19.12
N VAL A 74 -3.28 6.25 18.22
CA VAL A 74 -2.48 6.04 17.01
C VAL A 74 -1.47 7.15 16.80
N ARG A 75 -0.36 6.81 16.14
CA ARG A 75 0.64 7.71 15.59
C ARG A 75 0.87 7.30 14.16
N TRP A 76 0.75 8.22 13.23
CA TRP A 76 0.66 7.86 11.81
C TRP A 76 1.68 8.59 10.94
N ALA A 77 2.26 7.88 9.99
CA ALA A 77 3.07 8.43 8.91
C ALA A 77 2.69 7.76 7.59
N SER A 78 2.99 8.41 6.48
CA SER A 78 2.81 7.78 5.17
C SER A 78 3.92 6.77 4.89
N CYS A 79 3.61 5.74 4.13
CA CYS A 79 4.58 4.72 3.71
C CYS A 79 5.22 5.02 2.35
N ASN A 80 5.00 6.21 1.78
CA ASN A 80 5.55 6.65 0.51
C ASN A 80 5.68 8.17 0.51
N ILE A 81 6.77 8.69 -0.04
CA ILE A 81 7.06 10.14 -0.02
C ILE A 81 6.10 10.98 -0.86
N PHE A 82 5.38 10.39 -1.80
CA PHE A 82 4.47 11.12 -2.70
C PHE A 82 2.98 10.82 -2.48
N SER A 83 2.63 9.93 -1.56
CA SER A 83 1.25 9.44 -1.46
C SER A 83 0.36 10.22 -0.49
N THR A 84 0.92 11.13 0.30
CA THR A 84 0.14 11.94 1.24
C THR A 84 -0.80 12.88 0.51
N GLN A 85 -2.06 12.95 0.95
CA GLN A 85 -2.96 14.06 0.66
C GLN A 85 -2.86 15.06 1.82
N ASP A 86 -2.29 16.23 1.56
CA ASP A 86 -1.95 17.19 2.63
C ASP A 86 -3.18 17.67 3.40
N HIS A 87 -4.34 17.78 2.75
CA HIS A 87 -5.57 18.13 3.42
C HIS A 87 -6.12 16.99 4.31
N ALA A 88 -5.85 15.74 3.98
CA ALA A 88 -6.18 14.61 4.86
C ALA A 88 -5.30 14.62 6.12
N ALA A 89 -4.01 14.79 5.96
CA ALA A 89 -3.07 14.92 7.08
C ALA A 89 -3.44 16.09 7.99
N ALA A 90 -3.78 17.25 7.39
CA ALA A 90 -4.22 18.43 8.13
C ALA A 90 -5.48 18.18 8.97
N ALA A 91 -6.47 17.48 8.40
CA ALA A 91 -7.70 17.14 9.12
C ALA A 91 -7.43 16.22 10.33
N ILE A 92 -6.54 15.25 10.19
CA ILE A 92 -6.16 14.35 11.28
C ILE A 92 -5.42 15.10 12.38
N ALA A 93 -4.47 15.97 12.02
CA ALA A 93 -3.77 16.82 12.98
C ALA A 93 -4.72 17.76 13.72
N ALA A 94 -5.66 18.37 13.01
CA ALA A 94 -6.68 19.24 13.61
C ALA A 94 -7.63 18.51 14.57
N ALA A 95 -7.82 17.21 14.36
CA ALA A 95 -8.58 16.35 15.27
C ALA A 95 -7.78 15.93 16.53
N GLY A 96 -6.52 16.37 16.65
CA GLY A 96 -5.68 16.05 17.80
C GLY A 96 -4.99 14.68 17.72
N ILE A 97 -4.85 14.13 16.54
CA ILE A 97 -4.22 12.82 16.33
C ILE A 97 -2.81 13.04 15.77
N PRO A 98 -1.77 12.45 16.39
CA PRO A 98 -0.39 12.57 15.90
C PRO A 98 -0.23 12.01 14.49
N VAL A 99 0.21 12.84 13.56
CA VAL A 99 0.43 12.49 12.16
C VAL A 99 1.64 13.25 11.62
N PHE A 100 2.49 12.53 10.87
CA PHE A 100 3.74 13.05 10.33
C PHE A 100 3.80 12.70 8.85
N ALA A 101 3.23 13.55 8.00
CA ALA A 101 3.09 13.25 6.59
C ALA A 101 2.96 14.55 5.77
N VAL A 102 3.81 14.67 4.75
CA VAL A 102 3.81 15.78 3.79
C VAL A 102 4.02 15.20 2.39
N LYS A 103 3.17 15.58 1.43
CA LYS A 103 3.38 15.16 0.05
C LYS A 103 4.68 15.76 -0.50
N GLY A 104 5.58 14.89 -0.98
CA GLY A 104 6.88 15.30 -1.46
C GLY A 104 7.93 15.42 -0.36
N GLU A 105 7.71 14.83 0.80
CA GLU A 105 8.73 14.73 1.84
C GLU A 105 10.00 14.07 1.30
N SER A 106 11.15 14.48 1.83
CA SER A 106 12.43 13.87 1.45
C SER A 106 12.60 12.49 2.08
N LEU A 107 13.53 11.68 1.58
CA LEU A 107 13.84 10.39 2.21
C LEU A 107 14.34 10.53 3.66
N PRO A 108 15.22 11.50 4.00
CA PRO A 108 15.56 11.73 5.41
C PRO A 108 14.34 12.05 6.28
N GLU A 109 13.42 12.88 5.79
CA GLU A 109 12.17 13.19 6.50
C GLU A 109 11.28 11.95 6.64
N TYR A 110 11.15 11.16 5.60
CA TYR A 110 10.39 9.91 5.61
C TYR A 110 10.85 8.98 6.75
N TRP A 111 12.16 8.74 6.88
CA TRP A 111 12.69 7.88 7.92
C TRP A 111 12.66 8.54 9.30
N ASP A 112 12.78 9.85 9.38
CA ASP A 112 12.55 10.59 10.62
C ASP A 112 11.12 10.39 11.12
N TYR A 113 10.14 10.55 10.24
CA TYR A 113 8.73 10.36 10.58
C TYR A 113 8.43 8.91 10.96
N THR A 114 9.05 7.95 10.30
CA THR A 114 8.92 6.53 10.65
C THR A 114 9.48 6.22 12.04
N HIS A 115 10.52 6.91 12.47
CA HIS A 115 10.96 6.85 13.86
C HIS A 115 9.96 7.50 14.82
N ARG A 116 9.46 8.68 14.48
CA ARG A 116 8.57 9.47 15.33
C ARG A 116 7.25 8.79 15.65
N ILE A 117 6.72 7.96 14.76
CA ILE A 117 5.50 7.21 15.04
C ILE A 117 5.66 6.11 16.09
N PHE A 118 6.89 5.80 16.48
CA PHE A 118 7.20 4.93 17.63
C PHE A 118 7.51 5.71 18.91
N GLU A 119 7.61 7.03 18.87
CA GLU A 119 8.01 7.88 19.99
C GLU A 119 6.79 8.57 20.60
N TRP A 120 6.30 8.04 21.71
CA TRP A 120 5.14 8.60 22.42
C TRP A 120 5.59 9.70 23.39
N THR A 121 4.83 10.80 23.45
CA THR A 121 5.17 11.98 24.25
C THR A 121 5.09 11.75 25.75
N ASP A 122 4.37 10.72 26.19
CA ASP A 122 4.28 10.32 27.60
C ASP A 122 5.38 9.33 28.03
N GLY A 123 6.34 9.02 27.16
CA GLY A 123 7.40 8.06 27.38
C GLY A 123 6.98 6.60 27.26
N GLY A 124 5.73 6.33 26.84
CA GLY A 124 5.23 4.98 26.58
C GLY A 124 5.68 4.44 25.24
N TYR A 125 5.11 3.29 24.86
CA TYR A 125 5.51 2.54 23.68
C TYR A 125 4.30 2.10 22.86
N SER A 126 4.50 1.98 21.55
CA SER A 126 3.55 1.27 20.68
C SER A 126 3.51 -0.20 21.02
N ASN A 127 2.34 -0.81 20.92
CA ASN A 127 2.17 -2.26 21.10
C ASN A 127 1.58 -2.96 19.87
N MET A 128 1.22 -2.20 18.83
CA MET A 128 0.74 -2.72 17.55
C MET A 128 1.35 -1.92 16.41
N ILE A 129 1.52 -2.59 15.27
CA ILE A 129 1.90 -1.95 14.01
C ILE A 129 0.82 -2.22 12.96
N LEU A 130 0.44 -1.19 12.21
CA LEU A 130 -0.32 -1.30 10.97
C LEU A 130 0.59 -0.78 9.87
N ASP A 131 1.05 -1.66 9.00
CA ASP A 131 2.09 -1.39 8.01
C ASP A 131 1.61 -1.61 6.58
N ASP A 132 2.23 -0.88 5.67
CA ASP A 132 2.00 -1.02 4.22
C ASP A 132 3.35 -0.98 3.51
N GLY A 133 3.85 -2.15 3.14
CA GLY A 133 5.17 -2.32 2.54
C GLY A 133 6.24 -2.78 3.52
N GLY A 134 5.94 -2.82 4.82
CA GLY A 134 6.81 -3.39 5.83
C GLY A 134 7.90 -2.49 6.36
N ASP A 135 7.94 -1.19 6.04
CA ASP A 135 9.05 -0.32 6.45
C ASP A 135 9.11 -0.08 7.95
N ALA A 136 7.99 0.10 8.63
CA ALA A 136 7.98 0.28 10.08
C ALA A 136 8.45 -1.00 10.80
N THR A 137 7.99 -2.15 10.33
CA THR A 137 8.42 -3.46 10.83
C THR A 137 9.92 -3.67 10.58
N LEU A 138 10.38 -3.38 9.37
CA LEU A 138 11.80 -3.46 8.99
C LEU A 138 12.67 -2.59 9.89
N LEU A 139 12.25 -1.35 10.14
CA LEU A 139 13.01 -0.40 10.94
C LEU A 139 13.35 -0.97 12.33
N LEU A 140 12.37 -1.50 13.03
CA LEU A 140 12.59 -2.08 14.34
C LEU A 140 13.49 -3.32 14.30
N HIS A 141 13.29 -4.20 13.34
CA HIS A 141 14.08 -5.43 13.22
C HIS A 141 15.52 -5.15 12.81
N LEU A 142 15.71 -4.31 11.79
CA LEU A 142 17.06 -3.94 11.33
C LEU A 142 17.82 -3.16 12.39
N GLY A 143 17.15 -2.20 13.04
CA GLY A 143 17.75 -1.43 14.11
C GLY A 143 18.16 -2.29 15.30
N ALA A 144 17.34 -3.24 15.71
CA ALA A 144 17.65 -4.17 16.79
C ALA A 144 18.85 -5.06 16.45
N ARG A 145 18.97 -5.52 15.20
CA ARG A 145 20.15 -6.27 14.74
C ARG A 145 21.40 -5.39 14.74
N ALA A 146 21.26 -4.13 14.30
CA ALA A 146 22.37 -3.18 14.27
C ALA A 146 22.91 -2.84 15.67
N GLU A 147 22.08 -2.90 16.70
CA GLU A 147 22.52 -2.74 18.11
C GLU A 147 23.55 -3.80 18.52
N LYS A 148 23.44 -5.00 17.97
CA LYS A 148 24.33 -6.12 18.26
C LYS A 148 25.48 -6.21 17.27
N ASP A 149 25.26 -5.80 16.01
CA ASP A 149 26.23 -5.91 14.92
C ASP A 149 26.01 -4.77 13.92
N LEU A 150 26.81 -3.71 14.04
CA LEU A 150 26.72 -2.55 13.14
C LEU A 150 27.03 -2.88 11.68
N SER A 151 27.69 -4.00 11.41
CA SER A 151 28.07 -4.40 10.05
C SER A 151 26.85 -4.68 9.16
N VAL A 152 25.67 -4.91 9.74
CA VAL A 152 24.43 -5.07 8.96
C VAL A 152 24.04 -3.80 8.19
N LEU A 153 24.66 -2.66 8.53
CA LEU A 153 24.44 -1.35 7.89
C LEU A 153 25.56 -0.95 6.92
N ASP A 154 26.51 -1.85 6.58
CA ASP A 154 27.73 -1.47 5.84
C ASP A 154 27.52 -1.31 4.33
N ASN A 155 26.59 -2.04 3.71
CA ASN A 155 26.49 -2.10 2.26
C ASN A 155 25.05 -1.77 1.79
N PRO A 156 24.66 -0.48 1.82
CA PRO A 156 23.36 -0.10 1.27
C PRO A 156 23.34 -0.33 -0.25
N ASP A 157 22.26 -0.93 -0.74
CA ASP A 157 22.08 -1.30 -2.15
C ASP A 157 21.22 -0.31 -2.94
N SER A 158 20.76 0.76 -2.30
CA SER A 158 19.90 1.77 -2.89
C SER A 158 20.07 3.11 -2.18
N GLU A 159 19.58 4.19 -2.78
CA GLU A 159 19.50 5.50 -2.13
C GLU A 159 18.66 5.43 -0.84
N GLU A 160 17.53 4.75 -0.91
CA GLU A 160 16.63 4.58 0.23
C GLU A 160 17.31 3.83 1.38
N ALA A 161 18.01 2.74 1.09
CA ALA A 161 18.81 2.00 2.09
C ALA A 161 19.93 2.85 2.67
N THR A 162 20.59 3.67 1.86
CA THR A 162 21.65 4.59 2.32
C THR A 162 21.11 5.57 3.37
N VAL A 163 19.96 6.16 3.11
CA VAL A 163 19.31 7.09 4.04
C VAL A 163 18.83 6.37 5.31
N LEU A 164 18.20 5.21 5.16
CA LEU A 164 17.75 4.38 6.27
C LEU A 164 18.91 4.02 7.20
N PHE A 165 20.00 3.50 6.66
CA PHE A 165 21.17 3.08 7.43
C PHE A 165 21.81 4.25 8.17
N ALA A 166 21.88 5.42 7.51
CA ALA A 166 22.38 6.64 8.17
C ALA A 166 21.47 7.07 9.33
N SER A 167 20.16 6.98 9.17
CA SER A 167 19.19 7.33 10.23
C SER A 167 19.29 6.39 11.44
N ILE A 168 19.49 5.09 11.21
CA ILE A 168 19.68 4.12 12.27
C ILE A 168 20.99 4.39 13.01
N LYS A 169 22.09 4.63 12.29
CA LYS A 169 23.39 4.96 12.89
C LYS A 169 23.30 6.19 13.79
N ALA A 170 22.60 7.23 13.32
CA ALA A 170 22.39 8.46 14.08
C ALA A 170 21.60 8.20 15.38
N LYS A 171 20.52 7.42 15.29
CA LYS A 171 19.70 7.08 16.47
C LYS A 171 20.50 6.28 17.50
N LEU A 172 21.29 5.30 17.08
CA LEU A 172 22.09 4.47 17.96
C LEU A 172 23.14 5.25 18.74
N LYS A 173 23.63 6.39 18.23
CA LYS A 173 24.58 7.26 18.93
C LYS A 173 23.95 7.93 20.14
N THR A 174 22.65 8.22 20.09
CA THR A 174 21.92 8.91 21.16
C THR A 174 21.17 7.97 22.08
N ASP A 175 20.69 6.84 21.55
CA ASP A 175 19.96 5.82 22.29
C ASP A 175 20.31 4.42 21.75
N PRO A 176 21.31 3.76 22.36
CA PRO A 176 21.83 2.47 21.87
C PRO A 176 20.83 1.31 21.93
N THR A 177 19.72 1.44 22.63
CA THR A 177 18.71 0.38 22.81
C THR A 177 17.34 0.80 22.30
N TRP A 178 17.26 1.88 21.54
CA TRP A 178 15.99 2.44 21.07
C TRP A 178 15.12 1.41 20.33
N TYR A 179 15.72 0.59 19.46
CA TYR A 179 15.00 -0.38 18.62
C TYR A 179 14.60 -1.63 19.40
N SER A 180 15.51 -2.25 20.10
CA SER A 180 15.22 -3.48 20.87
C SER A 180 14.20 -3.23 21.97
N THR A 181 14.27 -2.09 22.66
CA THR A 181 13.30 -1.72 23.69
C THR A 181 11.89 -1.64 23.10
N ARG A 182 11.75 -1.04 21.92
CA ARG A 182 10.45 -0.90 21.24
C ARG A 182 9.97 -2.20 20.61
N LEU A 183 10.88 -2.95 20.00
CA LEU A 183 10.59 -4.24 19.40
C LEU A 183 9.91 -5.20 20.39
N GLU A 184 10.40 -5.26 21.62
CA GLU A 184 9.86 -6.11 22.68
C GLU A 184 8.43 -5.76 23.09
N LYS A 185 7.98 -4.53 22.85
CA LYS A 185 6.63 -4.06 23.22
C LYS A 185 5.58 -4.38 22.18
N ILE A 186 5.98 -4.72 20.97
CA ILE A 186 5.05 -4.98 19.87
C ILE A 186 4.43 -6.37 20.01
N LYS A 187 3.10 -6.42 20.05
CA LYS A 187 2.32 -7.67 20.07
C LYS A 187 2.15 -8.27 18.68
N GLY A 188 2.14 -7.43 17.65
CA GLY A 188 2.04 -7.89 16.28
C GLY A 188 1.83 -6.78 15.27
N VAL A 189 1.85 -7.18 14.00
CA VAL A 189 1.67 -6.30 12.84
C VAL A 189 0.55 -6.82 11.94
N THR A 190 -0.20 -5.90 11.35
CA THR A 190 -1.12 -6.19 10.25
C THR A 190 -0.57 -5.52 8.99
N GLU A 191 -0.37 -6.29 7.91
CA GLU A 191 0.30 -5.84 6.69
C GLU A 191 -0.67 -5.77 5.52
N GLU A 192 -0.68 -4.62 4.83
CA GLU A 192 -1.63 -4.26 3.77
C GLU A 192 -1.26 -4.83 2.39
N THR A 193 0.02 -4.92 2.05
CA THR A 193 0.42 -5.09 0.66
C THR A 193 1.29 -6.32 0.40
N THR A 194 1.25 -6.82 -0.84
CA THR A 194 2.00 -8.00 -1.31
C THR A 194 3.49 -7.92 -0.97
N THR A 195 4.13 -6.79 -1.22
CA THR A 195 5.57 -6.63 -0.98
C THR A 195 5.91 -6.73 0.51
N GLY A 196 5.11 -6.11 1.37
CA GLY A 196 5.29 -6.20 2.83
C GLY A 196 5.05 -7.62 3.35
N VAL A 197 4.04 -8.28 2.85
CA VAL A 197 3.76 -9.69 3.18
C VAL A 197 4.91 -10.60 2.78
N HIS A 198 5.49 -10.39 1.59
CA HIS A 198 6.65 -11.14 1.14
C HIS A 198 7.85 -10.96 2.08
N ARG A 199 8.11 -9.75 2.53
CA ARG A 199 9.15 -9.45 3.54
C ARG A 199 8.91 -10.20 4.84
N LEU A 200 7.66 -10.23 5.32
CA LEU A 200 7.30 -10.94 6.56
C LEU A 200 7.52 -12.45 6.45
N TYR A 201 7.13 -13.07 5.34
CA TYR A 201 7.40 -14.49 5.10
C TYR A 201 8.89 -14.78 5.05
N GLN A 202 9.68 -13.95 4.39
CA GLN A 202 11.14 -14.12 4.34
C GLN A 202 11.77 -14.01 5.73
N MET A 203 11.34 -13.02 6.53
CA MET A 203 11.83 -12.85 7.90
C MET A 203 11.47 -14.04 8.78
N HIS A 204 10.24 -14.56 8.63
CA HIS A 204 9.81 -15.72 9.38
C HIS A 204 10.60 -16.98 9.00
N GLU A 205 10.82 -17.24 7.73
CA GLU A 205 11.61 -18.38 7.24
C GLU A 205 13.06 -18.34 7.76
N ARG A 206 13.62 -17.14 7.93
CA ARG A 206 14.97 -16.95 8.47
C ARG A 206 15.02 -16.99 9.99
N GLY A 207 13.88 -17.13 10.67
CA GLY A 207 13.81 -17.06 12.14
C GLY A 207 14.07 -15.65 12.70
N GLU A 208 13.95 -14.61 11.90
CA GLU A 208 14.23 -13.23 12.27
C GLU A 208 13.00 -12.47 12.78
N LEU A 209 11.79 -12.87 12.40
CA LEU A 209 10.54 -12.22 12.81
C LEU A 209 10.32 -12.39 14.32
N LYS A 210 10.09 -11.29 15.03
CA LYS A 210 10.02 -11.27 16.49
C LYS A 210 8.62 -11.19 17.08
N PHE A 211 7.61 -11.01 16.25
CA PHE A 211 6.21 -10.96 16.66
C PHE A 211 5.30 -11.53 15.55
N PRO A 212 4.07 -11.92 15.87
CA PRO A 212 3.15 -12.43 14.84
C PRO A 212 2.71 -11.34 13.87
N ALA A 213 2.35 -11.76 12.66
CA ALA A 213 1.85 -10.89 11.61
C ALA A 213 0.55 -11.44 11.03
N ILE A 214 -0.42 -10.57 10.75
CA ILE A 214 -1.58 -10.92 9.93
C ILE A 214 -1.37 -10.32 8.55
N ASN A 215 -1.39 -11.20 7.55
CA ASN A 215 -1.36 -10.88 6.15
C ASN A 215 -2.77 -10.45 5.70
N VAL A 216 -3.04 -9.16 5.73
CA VAL A 216 -4.33 -8.61 5.29
C VAL A 216 -4.44 -8.63 3.77
N ASN A 217 -3.31 -8.51 3.06
CA ASN A 217 -3.30 -8.51 1.60
C ASN A 217 -3.99 -9.74 1.00
N ASP A 218 -3.84 -10.90 1.60
CA ASP A 218 -4.38 -12.16 1.08
C ASP A 218 -5.78 -12.52 1.60
N SER A 219 -6.41 -11.67 2.38
CA SER A 219 -7.87 -11.70 2.50
C SER A 219 -8.46 -11.50 1.11
N VAL A 220 -9.42 -12.32 0.70
CA VAL A 220 -9.95 -12.28 -0.67
C VAL A 220 -10.64 -10.94 -0.94
N THR A 221 -11.37 -10.41 0.05
CA THR A 221 -12.01 -9.10 -0.03
C THR A 221 -11.01 -7.94 -0.03
N LYS A 222 -9.72 -8.20 0.15
CA LYS A 222 -8.64 -7.24 -0.09
C LYS A 222 -7.97 -7.50 -1.45
N SER A 223 -7.31 -8.63 -1.65
CA SER A 223 -6.47 -8.89 -2.83
C SER A 223 -7.24 -8.91 -4.14
N LYS A 224 -8.45 -9.47 -4.16
CA LYS A 224 -9.29 -9.57 -5.34
C LYS A 224 -10.17 -8.33 -5.56
N PHE A 225 -10.08 -7.34 -4.69
CA PHE A 225 -10.83 -6.08 -4.76
C PHE A 225 -9.89 -4.88 -4.87
N ASP A 226 -9.13 -4.59 -3.82
CA ASP A 226 -8.16 -3.48 -3.79
C ASP A 226 -7.12 -3.61 -4.92
N ASN A 227 -6.41 -4.73 -4.96
CA ASN A 227 -5.32 -4.91 -5.93
C ASN A 227 -5.85 -4.97 -7.37
N LEU A 228 -7.03 -5.51 -7.57
CA LEU A 228 -7.64 -5.67 -8.89
C LEU A 228 -8.48 -4.45 -9.29
N TYR A 229 -9.58 -4.22 -8.60
CA TYR A 229 -10.53 -3.15 -8.95
C TYR A 229 -10.01 -1.76 -8.58
N GLY A 230 -9.24 -1.65 -7.51
CA GLY A 230 -8.61 -0.40 -7.11
C GLY A 230 -7.62 0.08 -8.18
N CYS A 231 -6.75 -0.79 -8.65
CA CYS A 231 -5.80 -0.45 -9.73
C CYS A 231 -6.50 -0.20 -11.05
N ARG A 232 -7.60 -0.91 -11.33
CA ARG A 232 -8.42 -0.66 -12.52
C ARG A 232 -8.96 0.77 -12.59
N GLU A 233 -9.32 1.34 -11.46
CA GLU A 233 -9.77 2.74 -11.38
C GLU A 233 -8.59 3.73 -11.33
N SER A 234 -7.59 3.46 -10.49
CA SER A 234 -6.58 4.45 -10.13
C SER A 234 -5.40 4.55 -11.10
N LEU A 235 -5.07 3.50 -11.84
CA LEU A 235 -3.96 3.57 -12.81
C LEU A 235 -4.23 4.63 -13.88
N VAL A 236 -5.35 4.50 -14.56
CA VAL A 236 -5.70 5.42 -15.66
C VAL A 236 -5.95 6.83 -15.15
N ASP A 237 -6.47 6.97 -13.93
CA ASP A 237 -6.61 8.27 -13.26
C ASP A 237 -5.23 8.96 -13.11
N GLY A 238 -4.22 8.25 -12.63
CA GLY A 238 -2.87 8.76 -12.51
C GLY A 238 -2.26 9.18 -13.84
N ILE A 239 -2.37 8.33 -14.85
CA ILE A 239 -1.85 8.63 -16.20
C ILE A 239 -2.55 9.86 -16.80
N LYS A 240 -3.87 9.94 -16.69
CA LYS A 240 -4.64 11.04 -17.27
C LYS A 240 -4.41 12.36 -16.56
N ARG A 241 -4.38 12.38 -15.25
CA ARG A 241 -4.07 13.60 -14.49
C ARG A 241 -2.65 14.10 -14.76
N ALA A 242 -1.70 13.17 -14.92
CA ALA A 242 -0.32 13.53 -15.19
C ALA A 242 -0.11 14.11 -16.59
N THR A 243 -0.73 13.53 -17.61
CA THR A 243 -0.38 13.77 -19.02
C THR A 243 -1.53 14.26 -19.87
N ASP A 244 -2.76 14.11 -19.42
CA ASP A 244 -3.98 14.43 -20.19
C ASP A 244 -4.02 13.76 -21.57
N VAL A 245 -3.33 12.64 -21.75
CA VAL A 245 -3.27 11.92 -23.02
C VAL A 245 -4.54 11.13 -23.28
N MET A 246 -4.86 10.97 -24.55
CA MET A 246 -5.87 10.00 -24.96
C MET A 246 -5.26 8.61 -24.95
N VAL A 247 -5.88 7.69 -24.23
CA VAL A 247 -5.40 6.30 -24.11
C VAL A 247 -5.76 5.48 -25.33
N ALA A 248 -6.91 5.77 -25.94
CA ALA A 248 -7.39 5.03 -27.10
C ALA A 248 -6.38 5.05 -28.26
N GLY A 249 -6.23 3.91 -28.93
CA GLY A 249 -5.34 3.74 -30.08
C GLY A 249 -3.86 3.59 -29.74
N LYS A 250 -3.47 3.75 -28.49
CA LYS A 250 -2.09 3.57 -28.05
C LYS A 250 -1.79 2.12 -27.73
N ILE A 251 -0.53 1.73 -27.89
CA ILE A 251 -0.02 0.44 -27.43
C ILE A 251 0.45 0.63 -25.99
N ALA A 252 -0.19 -0.07 -25.06
CA ALA A 252 0.14 -0.04 -23.66
C ALA A 252 0.69 -1.39 -23.21
N VAL A 253 1.87 -1.39 -22.61
CA VAL A 253 2.49 -2.60 -22.06
C VAL A 253 2.30 -2.60 -20.55
N VAL A 254 1.71 -3.67 -20.04
CA VAL A 254 1.61 -3.93 -18.59
C VAL A 254 2.56 -5.07 -18.27
N CYS A 255 3.55 -4.76 -17.43
CA CYS A 255 4.52 -5.75 -16.95
C CYS A 255 3.96 -6.42 -15.69
N GLY A 256 3.60 -7.69 -15.81
CA GLY A 256 2.97 -8.47 -14.75
C GLY A 256 1.46 -8.65 -14.97
N TYR A 257 0.97 -9.85 -14.68
CA TYR A 257 -0.45 -10.20 -14.81
C TYR A 257 -0.96 -10.94 -13.56
N GLY A 258 -0.53 -10.46 -12.38
CA GLY A 258 -1.17 -10.73 -11.11
C GLY A 258 -2.41 -9.85 -10.94
N ASP A 259 -2.90 -9.69 -9.74
CA ASP A 259 -4.12 -8.90 -9.50
C ASP A 259 -3.98 -7.44 -9.97
N VAL A 260 -2.87 -6.80 -9.64
CA VAL A 260 -2.58 -5.40 -10.06
C VAL A 260 -2.48 -5.30 -11.58
N GLY A 261 -1.73 -6.21 -12.20
CA GLY A 261 -1.59 -6.26 -13.66
C GLY A 261 -2.91 -6.51 -14.37
N LYS A 262 -3.73 -7.42 -13.85
CA LYS A 262 -5.07 -7.70 -14.39
C LYS A 262 -5.97 -6.47 -14.39
N GLY A 263 -6.05 -5.77 -13.26
CA GLY A 263 -6.84 -4.55 -13.15
C GLY A 263 -6.34 -3.45 -14.09
N SER A 264 -5.05 -3.23 -14.13
CA SER A 264 -4.40 -2.25 -14.99
C SER A 264 -4.67 -2.51 -16.47
N ALA A 265 -4.51 -3.76 -16.89
CA ALA A 265 -4.77 -4.17 -18.28
C ALA A 265 -6.23 -3.99 -18.67
N GLN A 266 -7.16 -4.36 -17.80
CA GLN A 266 -8.59 -4.20 -18.04
C GLN A 266 -8.97 -2.73 -18.26
N ALA A 267 -8.46 -1.82 -17.43
CA ALA A 267 -8.74 -0.39 -17.54
C ALA A 267 -8.23 0.20 -18.86
N LEU A 268 -7.00 -0.12 -19.23
CA LEU A 268 -6.40 0.37 -20.46
C LEU A 268 -7.15 -0.17 -21.69
N ARG A 269 -7.51 -1.45 -21.69
CA ARG A 269 -8.31 -2.04 -22.77
C ARG A 269 -9.71 -1.44 -22.85
N ALA A 270 -10.34 -1.18 -21.71
CA ALA A 270 -11.66 -0.54 -21.68
C ALA A 270 -11.64 0.87 -22.29
N LEU A 271 -10.52 1.56 -22.21
CA LEU A 271 -10.30 2.86 -22.88
C LEU A 271 -9.78 2.71 -24.31
N SER A 272 -9.84 1.52 -24.88
CA SER A 272 -9.49 1.21 -26.28
C SER A 272 -7.98 1.27 -26.59
N ALA A 273 -7.13 1.04 -25.63
CA ALA A 273 -5.72 0.79 -25.88
C ALA A 273 -5.52 -0.64 -26.42
N GLN A 274 -4.46 -0.82 -27.21
CA GLN A 274 -3.94 -2.15 -27.54
C GLN A 274 -3.01 -2.56 -26.40
N VAL A 275 -3.46 -3.52 -25.58
CA VAL A 275 -2.70 -3.90 -24.36
C VAL A 275 -1.87 -5.14 -24.63
N TRP A 276 -0.57 -5.04 -24.35
CA TRP A 276 0.38 -6.15 -24.34
C TRP A 276 0.81 -6.44 -22.92
N ILE A 277 1.06 -7.70 -22.63
CA ILE A 277 1.46 -8.17 -21.29
C ILE A 277 2.86 -8.76 -21.36
N THR A 278 3.68 -8.45 -20.37
CA THR A 278 4.92 -9.22 -20.10
C THR A 278 4.73 -9.99 -18.81
N GLU A 279 5.20 -11.23 -18.78
CA GLU A 279 5.03 -12.11 -17.62
C GLU A 279 6.07 -13.21 -17.58
N ILE A 280 6.51 -13.57 -16.39
CA ILE A 280 7.45 -14.68 -16.15
C ILE A 280 6.73 -15.98 -15.77
N ASP A 281 5.54 -15.85 -15.15
CA ASP A 281 4.75 -17.00 -14.72
C ASP A 281 3.93 -17.53 -15.89
N PRO A 282 4.16 -18.79 -16.31
CA PRO A 282 3.44 -19.34 -17.44
C PRO A 282 1.94 -19.44 -17.22
N ILE A 283 1.47 -19.58 -15.98
CA ILE A 283 0.04 -19.62 -15.66
C ILE A 283 -0.58 -18.24 -15.88
N CYS A 284 0.03 -17.20 -15.31
CA CYS A 284 -0.43 -15.83 -15.51
C CYS A 284 -0.37 -15.40 -16.99
N ALA A 285 0.70 -15.79 -17.71
CA ALA A 285 0.83 -15.54 -19.12
C ALA A 285 -0.29 -16.23 -19.94
N LEU A 286 -0.60 -17.48 -19.59
CA LEU A 286 -1.70 -18.20 -20.24
C LEU A 286 -3.05 -17.53 -19.96
N GLN A 287 -3.30 -17.08 -18.74
CA GLN A 287 -4.51 -16.30 -18.41
C GLN A 287 -4.60 -15.06 -19.28
N ALA A 288 -3.51 -14.31 -19.41
CA ALA A 288 -3.49 -13.11 -20.26
C ALA A 288 -3.82 -13.43 -21.73
N ALA A 289 -3.23 -14.49 -22.25
CA ALA A 289 -3.51 -14.95 -23.61
C ALA A 289 -4.97 -15.37 -23.80
N MET A 290 -5.55 -16.05 -22.81
CA MET A 290 -6.97 -16.45 -22.87
C MET A 290 -7.92 -15.23 -22.81
N GLU A 291 -7.51 -14.17 -22.16
CA GLU A 291 -8.26 -12.91 -22.12
C GLU A 291 -8.11 -12.08 -23.43
N GLY A 292 -7.30 -12.57 -24.36
CA GLY A 292 -7.09 -11.92 -25.67
C GLY A 292 -5.95 -10.92 -25.70
N TYR A 293 -5.16 -10.81 -24.66
CA TYR A 293 -3.97 -9.96 -24.66
C TYR A 293 -2.82 -10.66 -25.39
N ARG A 294 -2.00 -9.86 -26.06
CA ARG A 294 -0.76 -10.32 -26.63
C ARG A 294 0.31 -10.37 -25.54
N VAL A 295 0.93 -11.53 -25.36
CA VAL A 295 2.03 -11.72 -24.41
C VAL A 295 3.35 -11.56 -25.15
N VAL A 296 4.19 -10.64 -24.68
CA VAL A 296 5.46 -10.25 -25.33
C VAL A 296 6.56 -10.08 -24.28
N THR A 297 7.78 -9.87 -24.73
CA THR A 297 8.91 -9.48 -23.88
C THR A 297 9.09 -7.96 -23.89
N MET A 298 9.72 -7.41 -22.85
CA MET A 298 10.11 -5.98 -22.84
C MET A 298 11.07 -5.66 -23.98
N ASP A 299 12.00 -6.55 -24.32
CA ASP A 299 12.92 -6.33 -25.45
C ASP A 299 12.17 -6.15 -26.77
N TYR A 300 11.09 -6.91 -26.96
CA TYR A 300 10.23 -6.75 -28.14
C TYR A 300 9.42 -5.46 -28.10
N ALA A 301 8.88 -5.10 -26.95
CA ALA A 301 7.91 -4.01 -26.78
C ALA A 301 8.54 -2.61 -26.67
N CYS A 302 9.76 -2.50 -26.17
CA CYS A 302 10.33 -1.23 -25.72
C CYS A 302 10.43 -0.16 -26.81
N ASP A 303 10.62 -0.53 -28.08
CA ASP A 303 10.70 0.41 -29.21
C ASP A 303 9.35 0.59 -29.97
N LYS A 304 8.29 -0.07 -29.50
CA LYS A 304 7.00 -0.11 -30.20
C LYS A 304 5.85 0.53 -29.42
N ALA A 305 5.90 0.44 -28.10
CA ALA A 305 4.78 0.85 -27.25
C ALA A 305 4.83 2.34 -26.88
N ASP A 306 3.67 2.85 -26.51
CA ASP A 306 3.46 4.25 -26.16
C ASP A 306 3.36 4.47 -24.65
N ILE A 307 2.84 3.48 -23.93
CA ILE A 307 2.64 3.53 -22.47
C ILE A 307 3.22 2.25 -21.86
N PHE A 308 4.00 2.42 -20.81
CA PHE A 308 4.62 1.31 -20.05
C PHE A 308 4.22 1.41 -18.59
N VAL A 309 3.65 0.32 -18.07
CA VAL A 309 3.21 0.22 -16.67
C VAL A 309 3.86 -1.01 -16.04
N THR A 310 4.64 -0.82 -14.97
CA THR A 310 5.19 -1.95 -14.23
C THR A 310 4.31 -2.29 -13.03
N ALA A 311 4.05 -3.58 -12.83
CA ALA A 311 3.14 -4.11 -11.81
C ALA A 311 3.59 -5.48 -11.29
N THR A 312 4.91 -5.71 -11.22
CA THR A 312 5.47 -7.03 -10.89
C THR A 312 5.95 -7.17 -9.44
N GLY A 313 6.24 -6.06 -8.76
CA GLY A 313 6.93 -6.07 -7.48
C GLY A 313 8.40 -6.54 -7.57
N ASN A 314 8.94 -6.66 -8.79
CA ASN A 314 10.28 -7.16 -9.05
C ASN A 314 11.29 -6.01 -9.24
N TYR A 315 12.46 -6.35 -9.74
CA TYR A 315 13.61 -5.45 -9.87
C TYR A 315 13.99 -5.25 -11.32
N HIS A 316 14.20 -4.00 -11.74
CA HIS A 316 14.67 -3.59 -13.06
C HIS A 316 13.95 -4.28 -14.24
N VAL A 317 12.64 -4.38 -14.16
CA VAL A 317 11.80 -4.94 -15.23
C VAL A 317 11.90 -4.09 -16.48
N ILE A 318 11.96 -2.78 -16.30
CA ILE A 318 12.37 -1.82 -17.34
C ILE A 318 13.76 -1.33 -17.00
N ASP A 319 14.74 -1.79 -17.76
CA ASP A 319 16.14 -1.47 -17.56
C ASP A 319 16.64 -0.41 -18.55
N HIS A 320 17.88 0.02 -18.39
CA HIS A 320 18.51 1.05 -19.22
C HIS A 320 18.38 0.76 -20.72
N HIS A 321 18.69 -0.46 -21.15
CA HIS A 321 18.64 -0.82 -22.59
C HIS A 321 17.21 -0.80 -23.15
N HIS A 322 16.18 -0.91 -22.33
CA HIS A 322 14.80 -0.70 -22.76
C HIS A 322 14.46 0.79 -22.88
N LEU A 323 14.84 1.56 -21.86
CA LEU A 323 14.52 3.00 -21.78
C LEU A 323 15.10 3.77 -22.97
N VAL A 324 16.35 3.53 -23.33
CA VAL A 324 17.05 4.25 -24.40
C VAL A 324 16.49 3.96 -25.80
N LYS A 325 15.70 2.91 -25.97
CA LYS A 325 15.05 2.54 -27.25
C LYS A 325 13.62 3.02 -27.37
N MET A 326 13.06 3.63 -26.33
CA MET A 326 11.67 4.03 -26.33
C MET A 326 11.36 5.13 -27.33
N LYS A 327 10.12 5.14 -27.79
CA LYS A 327 9.61 6.15 -28.71
C LYS A 327 9.56 7.53 -28.07
N HIS A 328 9.57 8.56 -28.89
CA HIS A 328 9.40 9.91 -28.41
C HIS A 328 8.05 10.07 -27.70
N ASN A 329 8.08 10.68 -26.50
CA ASN A 329 6.93 10.85 -25.60
C ASN A 329 6.30 9.55 -25.11
N ALA A 330 7.02 8.45 -25.10
CA ALA A 330 6.58 7.26 -24.40
C ALA A 330 6.39 7.57 -22.90
N ILE A 331 5.27 7.12 -22.35
CA ILE A 331 4.92 7.31 -20.94
C ILE A 331 5.40 6.09 -20.17
N VAL A 332 6.17 6.31 -19.11
CA VAL A 332 6.73 5.24 -18.29
C VAL A 332 6.29 5.45 -16.85
N CYS A 333 5.62 4.47 -16.27
CA CYS A 333 5.13 4.56 -14.91
C CYS A 333 5.10 3.20 -14.21
N ASN A 334 5.03 3.25 -12.89
CA ASN A 334 4.96 2.09 -12.01
C ASN A 334 3.71 2.17 -11.13
N ILE A 335 3.05 1.05 -10.92
CA ILE A 335 1.95 0.90 -9.95
C ILE A 335 2.28 -0.17 -8.89
N GLY A 336 3.48 -0.74 -8.93
CA GLY A 336 4.01 -1.58 -7.85
C GLY A 336 4.43 -0.74 -6.65
N HIS A 337 4.53 -1.35 -5.48
CA HIS A 337 4.74 -0.63 -4.22
C HIS A 337 6.04 0.19 -4.19
N PHE A 338 7.16 -0.39 -4.64
CA PHE A 338 8.47 0.27 -4.62
C PHE A 338 8.90 0.77 -6.00
N ASP A 339 9.91 1.62 -6.00
CA ASP A 339 10.47 2.28 -7.19
C ASP A 339 11.51 1.44 -7.95
N SER A 340 11.75 0.21 -7.53
CA SER A 340 12.82 -0.64 -8.08
C SER A 340 12.52 -1.27 -9.43
N GLU A 341 11.29 -1.25 -9.90
CA GLU A 341 10.89 -1.92 -11.15
C GLU A 341 11.42 -1.22 -12.40
N ILE A 342 11.53 0.12 -12.34
CA ILE A 342 12.10 0.94 -13.40
C ILE A 342 13.49 1.38 -12.94
N ASN A 343 14.51 1.11 -13.74
CA ASN A 343 15.89 1.52 -13.41
C ASN A 343 16.09 3.02 -13.65
N VAL A 344 15.49 3.84 -12.80
CA VAL A 344 15.54 5.30 -12.90
C VAL A 344 16.98 5.82 -12.72
N ALA A 345 17.75 5.18 -11.85
CA ALA A 345 19.15 5.55 -11.62
C ALA A 345 19.99 5.50 -12.92
N SER A 346 19.66 4.60 -13.84
CA SER A 346 20.39 4.44 -15.09
C SER A 346 20.24 5.65 -16.04
N ILE A 347 19.24 6.49 -15.83
CA ILE A 347 18.94 7.65 -16.68
C ILE A 347 19.08 8.99 -15.94
N GLU A 348 19.55 8.97 -14.68
CA GLU A 348 19.77 10.21 -13.90
C GLU A 348 20.76 11.18 -14.57
N GLY A 349 21.74 10.67 -15.30
CA GLY A 349 22.74 11.47 -15.99
C GLY A 349 22.25 12.16 -17.27
N TYR A 350 21.05 11.86 -17.75
CA TYR A 350 20.47 12.49 -18.93
C TYR A 350 19.77 13.80 -18.56
N PRO A 351 19.49 14.69 -19.55
CA PRO A 351 18.77 15.94 -19.27
C PRO A 351 17.34 15.68 -18.82
N TRP A 352 16.99 16.22 -17.66
CA TRP A 352 15.64 16.17 -17.08
C TRP A 352 15.00 17.54 -17.11
N GLU A 353 13.72 17.60 -17.47
CA GLU A 353 12.90 18.80 -17.40
C GLU A 353 11.61 18.46 -16.66
N GLU A 354 11.41 19.06 -15.50
CA GLU A 354 10.15 18.94 -14.77
C GLU A 354 9.06 19.72 -15.49
N ILE A 355 8.03 19.02 -15.94
CA ILE A 355 6.88 19.65 -16.60
C ILE A 355 5.91 20.19 -15.56
N LYS A 356 5.67 19.43 -14.53
CA LYS A 356 4.90 19.74 -13.33
C LYS A 356 5.29 18.73 -12.25
N PRO A 357 4.87 18.92 -10.97
CA PRO A 357 5.18 17.95 -9.93
C PRO A 357 4.81 16.53 -10.36
N GLN A 358 5.75 15.59 -10.19
CA GLN A 358 5.62 14.17 -10.51
C GLN A 358 5.59 13.83 -12.01
N VAL A 359 5.88 14.78 -12.91
CA VAL A 359 5.92 14.56 -14.35
C VAL A 359 7.20 15.14 -14.92
N ASP A 360 8.10 14.27 -15.37
CA ASP A 360 9.41 14.65 -15.89
C ASP A 360 9.58 14.21 -17.34
N HIS A 361 10.10 15.11 -18.19
CA HIS A 361 10.66 14.77 -19.48
C HIS A 361 12.13 14.42 -19.31
N ILE A 362 12.57 13.32 -19.92
CA ILE A 362 13.97 12.91 -19.93
C ILE A 362 14.41 12.72 -21.36
N THR A 363 15.45 13.45 -21.76
CA THR A 363 16.01 13.39 -23.12
C THR A 363 17.00 12.23 -23.20
N LEU A 364 16.73 11.27 -24.07
CA LEU A 364 17.55 10.09 -24.31
C LEU A 364 18.69 10.40 -25.30
N PRO A 365 19.75 9.57 -25.37
CA PRO A 365 20.82 9.72 -26.36
C PRO A 365 20.33 9.76 -27.82
N SER A 366 19.22 9.11 -28.12
CA SER A 366 18.59 9.13 -29.45
C SER A 366 18.00 10.49 -29.84
N GLY A 367 17.85 11.40 -28.87
CA GLY A 367 17.10 12.65 -29.03
C GLY A 367 15.62 12.53 -28.70
N ASN A 368 15.09 11.33 -28.56
CA ASN A 368 13.72 11.11 -28.09
C ASN A 368 13.62 11.49 -26.60
N ARG A 369 12.43 11.90 -26.18
CA ARG A 369 12.14 12.17 -24.77
C ARG A 369 11.13 11.15 -24.29
N ILE A 370 11.28 10.68 -23.06
CA ILE A 370 10.26 9.90 -22.37
C ILE A 370 9.62 10.76 -21.29
N ILE A 371 8.39 10.39 -20.90
CA ILE A 371 7.65 11.01 -19.82
C ILE A 371 7.65 10.02 -18.67
N LEU A 372 8.43 10.30 -17.61
CA LEU A 372 8.48 9.47 -16.41
C LEU A 372 7.52 10.05 -15.36
N LEU A 373 6.66 9.20 -14.82
CA LEU A 373 5.65 9.60 -13.82
C LEU A 373 6.08 9.19 -12.42
N ALA A 374 5.88 10.08 -11.47
CA ALA A 374 6.16 9.88 -10.04
C ALA A 374 7.58 9.34 -9.78
N LYS A 375 8.53 9.65 -10.66
CA LYS A 375 9.93 9.20 -10.58
C LYS A 375 10.06 7.67 -10.41
N GLY A 376 9.15 6.92 -11.02
CA GLY A 376 9.11 5.46 -10.92
C GLY A 376 8.42 4.92 -9.67
N ARG A 377 7.88 5.77 -8.80
CA ARG A 377 7.09 5.38 -7.64
C ARG A 377 5.62 5.17 -8.01
N LEU A 378 4.76 4.87 -7.05
CA LEU A 378 3.32 4.63 -7.28
C LEU A 378 2.65 5.77 -8.06
N VAL A 379 2.30 5.52 -9.30
CA VAL A 379 1.69 6.53 -10.18
C VAL A 379 0.29 6.93 -9.73
N ASN A 380 -0.49 5.99 -9.22
CA ASN A 380 -1.86 6.24 -8.79
C ASN A 380 -1.94 7.17 -7.58
N LEU A 381 -0.96 7.13 -6.69
CA LEU A 381 -0.86 8.00 -5.51
C LEU A 381 0.02 9.22 -5.76
N GLY A 382 1.09 9.06 -6.54
CA GLY A 382 1.98 10.17 -6.87
C GLY A 382 1.34 11.21 -7.79
N CYS A 383 0.63 10.76 -8.81
CA CYS A 383 0.00 11.62 -9.81
C CYS A 383 -1.50 11.82 -9.64
N ALA A 384 -2.14 11.03 -8.76
CA ALA A 384 -3.57 11.12 -8.47
C ALA A 384 -3.82 10.96 -6.97
N THR A 385 -4.94 10.38 -6.59
CA THR A 385 -5.39 10.28 -5.21
C THR A 385 -5.54 8.85 -4.69
N GLY A 386 -5.06 7.88 -5.46
CA GLY A 386 -5.10 6.47 -5.10
C GLY A 386 -6.43 5.78 -5.41
N HIS A 387 -6.68 4.69 -4.70
CA HIS A 387 -7.87 3.88 -4.92
C HIS A 387 -9.14 4.57 -4.42
N PRO A 388 -10.29 4.30 -5.06
CA PRO A 388 -11.56 4.86 -4.64
C PRO A 388 -11.98 4.37 -3.24
N SER A 389 -12.75 5.21 -2.55
CA SER A 389 -13.17 4.96 -1.16
C SER A 389 -13.88 3.62 -0.98
N TYR A 390 -14.74 3.25 -1.91
CA TYR A 390 -15.52 2.02 -1.79
C TYR A 390 -14.63 0.76 -1.70
N VAL A 391 -13.60 0.66 -2.52
CA VAL A 391 -12.69 -0.49 -2.47
C VAL A 391 -11.80 -0.45 -1.23
N MET A 392 -11.39 0.75 -0.80
CA MET A 392 -10.59 0.90 0.41
C MET A 392 -11.40 0.60 1.68
N SER A 393 -12.72 0.74 1.65
CA SER A 393 -13.60 0.28 2.72
C SER A 393 -13.42 -1.20 3.01
N SER A 394 -13.32 -2.02 1.95
CA SER A 394 -13.09 -3.46 2.05
C SER A 394 -11.72 -3.78 2.69
N SER A 395 -10.65 -3.15 2.19
CA SER A 395 -9.30 -3.32 2.72
C SER A 395 -9.19 -2.88 4.17
N PHE A 396 -9.75 -1.73 4.51
CA PHE A 396 -9.63 -1.15 5.84
C PHE A 396 -10.58 -1.79 6.87
N ALA A 397 -11.69 -2.35 6.43
CA ALA A 397 -12.49 -3.24 7.27
C ALA A 397 -11.66 -4.47 7.68
N ASN A 398 -10.94 -5.07 6.73
CA ASN A 398 -10.01 -6.17 7.01
C ASN A 398 -8.90 -5.75 7.99
N GLN A 399 -8.31 -4.57 7.79
CA GLN A 399 -7.27 -4.04 8.70
C GLN A 399 -7.81 -3.86 10.12
N THR A 400 -8.97 -3.28 10.26
CA THR A 400 -9.60 -3.06 11.57
C THR A 400 -9.88 -4.37 12.28
N ILE A 401 -10.48 -5.33 11.57
CA ILE A 401 -10.74 -6.67 12.10
C ILE A 401 -9.43 -7.36 12.49
N ALA A 402 -8.39 -7.26 11.66
CA ALA A 402 -7.10 -7.86 11.93
C ALA A 402 -6.43 -7.25 13.17
N GLN A 403 -6.51 -5.94 13.35
CA GLN A 403 -6.00 -5.27 14.55
C GLN A 403 -6.74 -5.74 15.81
N ILE A 404 -8.06 -5.83 15.76
CA ILE A 404 -8.87 -6.34 16.87
C ILE A 404 -8.47 -7.78 17.19
N GLU A 405 -8.43 -8.65 16.19
CA GLU A 405 -8.09 -10.06 16.34
C GLU A 405 -6.72 -10.26 16.99
N LEU A 406 -5.71 -9.61 16.44
CA LEU A 406 -4.32 -9.75 16.91
C LEU A 406 -4.11 -9.13 18.29
N PHE A 407 -4.69 -7.97 18.54
CA PHE A 407 -4.56 -7.27 19.82
C PHE A 407 -5.29 -7.99 20.96
N THR A 408 -6.52 -8.44 20.72
CA THR A 408 -7.35 -9.05 21.77
C THR A 408 -7.04 -10.54 21.99
N LYS A 409 -6.48 -11.22 20.99
CA LYS A 409 -6.19 -12.67 21.04
C LYS A 409 -4.70 -12.96 20.78
N THR A 410 -3.83 -12.12 21.27
CA THR A 410 -2.37 -12.22 21.03
C THR A 410 -1.84 -13.61 21.43
N ALA A 411 -2.33 -14.22 22.50
CA ALA A 411 -1.90 -15.53 22.97
C ALA A 411 -2.20 -16.66 21.97
N ASP A 412 -3.17 -16.48 21.09
CA ASP A 412 -3.56 -17.46 20.07
C ASP A 412 -2.68 -17.40 18.81
N TYR A 413 -1.79 -16.39 18.74
CA TYR A 413 -0.92 -16.14 17.59
C TYR A 413 0.56 -16.19 17.96
N PRO A 414 1.18 -17.39 18.04
CA PRO A 414 2.63 -17.50 18.11
C PRO A 414 3.31 -16.78 16.94
N VAL A 415 4.60 -16.47 17.06
CA VAL A 415 5.33 -15.84 15.96
C VAL A 415 5.12 -16.61 14.65
N GLY A 416 4.67 -15.94 13.63
CA GLY A 416 4.33 -16.50 12.32
C GLY A 416 3.54 -15.49 11.51
N VAL A 417 3.18 -15.87 10.29
CA VAL A 417 2.37 -15.04 9.39
C VAL A 417 1.05 -15.76 9.12
N TYR A 418 -0.06 -15.07 9.38
CA TYR A 418 -1.40 -15.64 9.36
C TYR A 418 -2.31 -14.85 8.41
N THR A 419 -3.37 -15.50 7.91
CA THR A 419 -4.48 -14.84 7.21
C THR A 419 -5.72 -14.88 8.09
N LEU A 420 -6.64 -13.92 7.87
CA LEU A 420 -7.93 -13.93 8.56
C LEU A 420 -8.77 -15.14 8.14
N PRO A 421 -9.56 -15.72 9.07
CA PRO A 421 -10.48 -16.81 8.73
C PRO A 421 -11.51 -16.40 7.67
N LYS A 422 -11.94 -17.35 6.85
CA LYS A 422 -12.88 -17.11 5.74
C LYS A 422 -14.20 -16.47 6.19
N HIS A 423 -14.70 -16.79 7.36
CA HIS A 423 -15.94 -16.19 7.85
C HIS A 423 -15.83 -14.67 8.06
N LEU A 424 -14.64 -14.17 8.39
CA LEU A 424 -14.39 -12.72 8.51
C LEU A 424 -14.29 -12.05 7.14
N ASP A 425 -13.71 -12.74 6.16
CA ASP A 425 -13.67 -12.29 4.78
C ASP A 425 -15.10 -12.16 4.21
N GLU A 426 -15.94 -13.16 4.43
CA GLU A 426 -17.35 -13.13 4.04
C GLU A 426 -18.14 -12.02 4.75
N LYS A 427 -17.82 -11.75 6.04
CA LYS A 427 -18.42 -10.64 6.79
C LYS A 427 -18.17 -9.29 6.11
N VAL A 428 -16.95 -9.04 5.68
CA VAL A 428 -16.60 -7.80 4.95
C VAL A 428 -17.41 -7.69 3.66
N ALA A 429 -17.49 -8.77 2.87
CA ALA A 429 -18.27 -8.80 1.65
C ALA A 429 -19.75 -8.50 1.89
N ARG A 430 -20.36 -9.11 2.91
CA ARG A 430 -21.77 -8.87 3.26
C ARG A 430 -22.03 -7.40 3.61
N LEU A 431 -21.13 -6.77 4.37
CA LEU A 431 -21.26 -5.36 4.75
C LEU A 431 -21.18 -4.43 3.55
N GLN A 432 -20.32 -4.75 2.58
CA GLN A 432 -20.19 -3.97 1.33
C GLN A 432 -21.41 -4.14 0.42
N LEU A 433 -21.98 -5.34 0.32
CA LEU A 433 -23.11 -5.63 -0.57
C LEU A 433 -24.37 -4.82 -0.25
N LYS A 434 -24.57 -4.44 0.99
CA LYS A 434 -25.79 -3.73 1.44
C LYS A 434 -26.04 -2.43 0.66
N THR A 435 -24.99 -1.76 0.22
CA THR A 435 -25.10 -0.49 -0.50
C THR A 435 -25.22 -0.64 -2.01
N LEU A 436 -25.11 -1.86 -2.53
CA LEU A 436 -25.17 -2.14 -3.97
C LEU A 436 -26.53 -2.69 -4.41
N ASN A 437 -27.55 -2.68 -3.55
CA ASN A 437 -28.85 -3.28 -3.83
C ASN A 437 -28.74 -4.74 -4.25
N ALA A 438 -27.73 -5.45 -3.73
CA ALA A 438 -27.51 -6.85 -4.02
C ALA A 438 -28.24 -7.73 -3.00
N GLU A 439 -28.94 -8.73 -3.49
CA GLU A 439 -29.63 -9.73 -2.66
C GLU A 439 -28.95 -11.08 -2.81
N LEU A 440 -28.48 -11.63 -1.69
CA LEU A 440 -27.88 -12.95 -1.68
C LEU A 440 -28.96 -14.03 -1.65
N THR A 441 -28.78 -15.06 -2.48
CA THR A 441 -29.56 -16.29 -2.35
C THR A 441 -29.21 -16.98 -1.03
N THR A 442 -30.22 -17.39 -0.28
CA THR A 442 -30.05 -18.15 0.95
C THR A 442 -30.14 -19.63 0.66
N LEU A 443 -29.17 -20.42 1.14
CA LEU A 443 -29.22 -21.88 1.03
C LEU A 443 -30.38 -22.45 1.88
N THR A 444 -31.07 -23.42 1.33
CA THR A 444 -31.91 -24.31 2.15
C THR A 444 -31.00 -25.29 2.92
N GLU A 445 -31.52 -25.87 3.99
CA GLU A 445 -30.79 -26.91 4.72
C GLU A 445 -30.42 -28.10 3.84
N ALA A 446 -31.32 -28.51 2.94
CA ALA A 446 -31.06 -29.57 1.98
C ALA A 446 -29.90 -29.23 1.02
N GLN A 447 -29.87 -28.00 0.52
CA GLN A 447 -28.79 -27.54 -0.35
C GLN A 447 -27.46 -27.47 0.41
N ALA A 448 -27.46 -26.90 1.61
CA ALA A 448 -26.26 -26.81 2.45
C ALA A 448 -25.70 -28.21 2.78
N SER A 449 -26.57 -29.14 3.14
CA SER A 449 -26.20 -30.54 3.39
C SER A 449 -25.63 -31.22 2.14
N TYR A 450 -26.23 -30.96 0.97
CA TYR A 450 -25.81 -31.57 -0.28
C TYR A 450 -24.39 -31.16 -0.68
N ILE A 451 -24.08 -29.87 -0.54
CA ILE A 451 -22.75 -29.35 -0.89
C ILE A 451 -21.77 -29.35 0.30
N GLY A 452 -22.21 -29.74 1.48
CA GLY A 452 -21.34 -29.89 2.67
C GLY A 452 -20.87 -28.61 3.29
N VAL A 453 -21.68 -27.54 3.28
CA VAL A 453 -21.34 -26.24 3.90
C VAL A 453 -22.45 -25.82 4.87
N PRO A 454 -22.15 -24.95 5.86
CA PRO A 454 -23.19 -24.36 6.70
C PRO A 454 -24.13 -23.46 5.90
N VAL A 455 -25.38 -23.34 6.31
CA VAL A 455 -26.39 -22.48 5.66
C VAL A 455 -25.91 -21.02 5.55
N ASN A 456 -25.24 -20.52 6.58
CA ASN A 456 -24.77 -19.15 6.67
C ASN A 456 -23.26 -18.99 6.41
N GLY A 457 -22.63 -19.99 5.78
CA GLY A 457 -21.20 -19.96 5.51
C GLY A 457 -20.32 -20.40 6.69
N PRO A 458 -19.00 -20.44 6.52
CA PRO A 458 -18.28 -20.15 5.28
C PRO A 458 -18.58 -21.13 4.15
N TYR A 459 -18.62 -20.64 2.93
CA TYR A 459 -18.95 -21.44 1.74
C TYR A 459 -17.75 -22.09 1.08
N LYS A 460 -16.54 -21.58 1.38
CA LYS A 460 -15.27 -22.08 0.87
C LYS A 460 -14.31 -22.32 2.03
N THR A 461 -13.29 -23.13 1.78
CA THR A 461 -12.21 -23.36 2.75
C THR A 461 -11.35 -22.11 2.95
N ASP A 462 -10.65 -22.03 4.09
CA ASP A 462 -9.84 -20.85 4.43
C ASP A 462 -8.76 -20.54 3.39
N HIS A 463 -8.22 -21.56 2.73
CA HIS A 463 -7.17 -21.40 1.72
C HIS A 463 -7.68 -21.13 0.30
N TYR A 464 -8.98 -21.14 0.06
CA TYR A 464 -9.55 -20.88 -1.27
C TYR A 464 -9.36 -19.40 -1.65
N ARG A 465 -8.90 -19.12 -2.88
CA ARG A 465 -8.49 -17.81 -3.35
C ARG A 465 -9.29 -17.27 -4.55
N TYR A 466 -10.45 -17.79 -4.83
CA TYR A 466 -11.31 -17.27 -5.91
C TYR A 466 -10.47 -16.96 -7.18
#